data_5be319dd3ea70e2e79916a4f15ce66aa
#
_entry.id   5be319dd3ea70e2e79916a4f15ce66aa
#
_cell.length_a   1.000
_cell.length_b   1.000
_cell.length_c   1.000
_cell.angle_alpha   90.00
_cell.angle_beta   90.00
_cell.angle_gamma   90.00
#
_symmetry.space_group_name_H-M   'P 1'
#
loop_
_entity.id
_entity.type
_entity.pdbx_description
1 polymer ?
#
loop_
_entity_poly.entity_id
_entity_poly.type
_entity_poly.pdbx_seq_one_letter_code
_entity_poly.pdbx_strand_id
1 'polypeptide(L)'
;MSTREVPGWMFAVVAMSVLQLGAALTTSLYPLVGAAGTGWLRLVGGALIFLALVRPNLRSFSRSDLRLLILLGLVTALMTIAFQFAVLRIGLSMTVPIQFLGPLAVGVIRAKSGRQALWPVLALVGVVAITQPWTGTVDLLGVGFALLAGLGWALYIVLTQAAGDRVSGLRALSITIPVAAIAATFVGLPEVWGNITPLIAIQALGLAVLMPVIPFILELVALKRMTTAAFGTLMAGEPALAVLFGSLILGERLDVLQLLGLSAVIVAGVAAARTGQRSTAIPGSLRSSERSGKPATD
;
A
#
# COMPACT_ATOMS: atom_id res chain seq x y z
N MET A 1 18.93 -16.60 29.72
CA MET A 1 19.07 -16.46 28.28
C MET A 1 18.14 -15.32 27.83
N SER A 2 18.69 -14.16 27.52
CA SER A 2 17.90 -13.02 26.99
C SER A 2 17.37 -13.43 25.61
N THR A 3 16.08 -13.68 25.48
CA THR A 3 15.42 -13.83 24.19
C THR A 3 15.55 -12.47 23.48
N ARG A 4 16.51 -12.35 22.55
CA ARG A 4 16.64 -11.16 21.71
C ARG A 4 15.30 -11.01 20.97
N GLU A 5 14.50 -10.05 21.41
CA GLU A 5 13.26 -9.74 20.71
C GLU A 5 13.59 -9.33 19.27
N VAL A 6 12.88 -9.93 18.31
CA VAL A 6 13.06 -9.62 16.89
C VAL A 6 12.78 -8.14 16.65
N PRO A 7 13.71 -7.38 16.07
CA PRO A 7 13.54 -5.95 15.82
C PRO A 7 12.34 -5.65 14.90
N GLY A 8 11.64 -4.52 15.14
CA GLY A 8 10.46 -4.13 14.36
C GLY A 8 10.73 -3.97 12.86
N TRP A 9 11.93 -3.50 12.49
CA TRP A 9 12.31 -3.35 11.08
C TRP A 9 12.34 -4.67 10.30
N MET A 10 12.66 -5.78 10.95
CA MET A 10 12.65 -7.09 10.28
C MET A 10 11.24 -7.49 9.84
N PHE A 11 10.22 -7.22 10.66
CA PHE A 11 8.82 -7.47 10.30
C PHE A 11 8.40 -6.61 9.10
N ALA A 12 8.82 -5.34 9.04
CA ALA A 12 8.52 -4.47 7.91
C ALA A 12 9.20 -4.94 6.61
N VAL A 13 10.49 -5.32 6.65
CA VAL A 13 11.20 -5.85 5.48
C VAL A 13 10.56 -7.15 4.99
N VAL A 14 10.21 -8.06 5.91
CA VAL A 14 9.54 -9.31 5.55
C VAL A 14 8.16 -9.02 4.96
N ALA A 15 7.39 -8.07 5.52
CA ALA A 15 6.09 -7.66 4.99
C ALA A 15 6.21 -7.17 3.56
N MET A 16 7.11 -6.23 3.28
CA MET A 16 7.37 -5.73 1.92
C MET A 16 7.83 -6.83 0.97
N SER A 17 8.72 -7.73 1.44
CA SER A 17 9.22 -8.83 0.61
C SER A 17 8.10 -9.81 0.26
N VAL A 18 7.24 -10.18 1.21
CA VAL A 18 6.09 -11.04 0.97
C VAL A 18 5.08 -10.37 0.03
N LEU A 19 4.88 -9.05 0.17
CA LEU A 19 4.00 -8.27 -0.69
C LEU A 19 4.49 -8.31 -2.14
N GLN A 20 5.77 -8.02 -2.39
CA GLN A 20 6.35 -8.00 -3.74
C GLN A 20 6.51 -9.39 -4.33
N LEU A 21 6.83 -10.40 -3.52
CA LEU A 21 6.77 -11.80 -3.93
C LEU A 21 5.35 -12.19 -4.37
N GLY A 22 4.35 -11.86 -3.57
CA GLY A 22 2.94 -12.09 -3.90
C GLY A 22 2.53 -11.38 -5.20
N ALA A 23 2.98 -10.13 -5.41
CA ALA A 23 2.74 -9.37 -6.63
C ALA A 23 3.37 -10.06 -7.86
N ALA A 24 4.62 -10.51 -7.76
CA ALA A 24 5.29 -11.23 -8.84
C ALA A 24 4.60 -12.57 -9.14
N LEU A 25 4.27 -13.36 -8.12
CA LEU A 25 3.59 -14.65 -8.29
C LEU A 25 2.16 -14.49 -8.86
N THR A 26 1.50 -13.36 -8.59
CA THR A 26 0.17 -13.06 -9.12
C THR A 26 0.13 -13.07 -10.65
N THR A 27 1.22 -12.70 -11.32
CA THR A 27 1.31 -12.66 -12.78
C THR A 27 1.16 -14.03 -13.42
N SER A 28 1.46 -15.12 -12.70
CA SER A 28 1.29 -16.48 -13.20
C SER A 28 -0.17 -16.85 -13.50
N LEU A 29 -1.13 -16.16 -12.89
CA LEU A 29 -2.55 -16.35 -13.15
C LEU A 29 -3.09 -15.53 -14.34
N TYR A 30 -2.33 -14.53 -14.84
CA TYR A 30 -2.80 -13.66 -15.93
C TYR A 30 -3.18 -14.44 -17.22
N PRO A 31 -2.42 -15.44 -17.67
CA PRO A 31 -2.80 -16.22 -18.85
C PRO A 31 -4.05 -17.07 -18.65
N LEU A 32 -4.42 -17.37 -17.39
CA LEU A 32 -5.51 -18.28 -17.05
C LEU A 32 -6.83 -17.54 -16.82
N VAL A 33 -6.79 -16.42 -16.11
CA VAL A 33 -7.98 -15.71 -15.63
C VAL A 33 -7.86 -14.17 -15.80
N GLY A 34 -6.94 -13.71 -16.64
CA GLY A 34 -6.73 -12.29 -16.89
C GLY A 34 -6.16 -11.51 -15.71
N ALA A 35 -5.79 -10.25 -15.96
CA ALA A 35 -5.22 -9.37 -14.93
C ALA A 35 -6.30 -8.90 -13.93
N ALA A 36 -7.45 -8.45 -14.44
CA ALA A 36 -8.55 -8.01 -13.58
C ALA A 36 -9.16 -9.19 -12.83
N GLY A 37 -9.29 -10.35 -13.48
CA GLY A 37 -9.75 -11.60 -12.86
C GLY A 37 -8.86 -12.04 -11.70
N THR A 38 -7.55 -11.97 -11.88
CA THR A 38 -6.58 -12.28 -10.82
C THR A 38 -6.69 -11.32 -9.64
N GLY A 39 -6.80 -10.01 -9.90
CA GLY A 39 -7.02 -8.99 -8.87
C GLY A 39 -8.32 -9.23 -8.10
N TRP A 40 -9.40 -9.54 -8.82
CA TRP A 40 -10.70 -9.86 -8.25
C TRP A 40 -10.67 -11.12 -7.37
N LEU A 41 -10.12 -12.23 -7.86
CA LEU A 41 -10.00 -13.47 -7.09
C LEU A 41 -9.23 -13.27 -5.79
N ARG A 42 -8.18 -12.47 -5.80
CA ARG A 42 -7.40 -12.12 -4.61
C ARG A 42 -8.22 -11.29 -3.62
N LEU A 43 -9.02 -10.33 -4.09
CA LEU A 43 -9.93 -9.56 -3.24
C LEU A 43 -11.04 -10.45 -2.66
N VAL A 44 -11.61 -11.37 -3.43
CA VAL A 44 -12.59 -12.35 -2.96
C VAL A 44 -11.98 -13.25 -1.89
N GLY A 45 -10.81 -13.83 -2.15
CA GLY A 45 -10.10 -14.66 -1.17
C GLY A 45 -9.81 -13.89 0.13
N GLY A 46 -9.32 -12.65 0.03
CA GLY A 46 -9.11 -11.76 1.18
C GLY A 46 -10.41 -11.44 1.91
N ALA A 47 -11.51 -11.19 1.19
CA ALA A 47 -12.82 -10.95 1.78
C ALA A 47 -13.31 -12.14 2.59
N LEU A 48 -13.21 -13.35 2.05
CA LEU A 48 -13.58 -14.59 2.74
C LEU A 48 -12.76 -14.78 4.03
N ILE A 49 -11.45 -14.54 3.97
CA ILE A 49 -10.55 -14.64 5.13
C ILE A 49 -10.93 -13.62 6.20
N PHE A 50 -11.06 -12.32 5.86
CA PHE A 50 -11.38 -11.30 6.85
C PHE A 50 -12.79 -11.43 7.42
N LEU A 51 -13.78 -11.86 6.64
CA LEU A 51 -15.13 -12.15 7.13
C LEU A 51 -15.13 -13.33 8.10
N ALA A 52 -14.38 -14.40 7.80
CA ALA A 52 -14.25 -15.55 8.69
C ALA A 52 -13.56 -15.21 10.01
N LEU A 53 -12.49 -14.40 9.95
CA LEU A 53 -11.70 -14.02 11.13
C LEU A 53 -12.42 -13.04 12.04
N VAL A 54 -13.10 -12.03 11.48
CA VAL A 54 -13.64 -10.90 12.26
C VAL A 54 -15.13 -11.01 12.51
N ARG A 55 -15.90 -11.65 11.61
CA ARG A 55 -17.37 -11.78 11.67
C ARG A 55 -18.06 -10.45 12.04
N PRO A 56 -17.93 -9.40 11.20
CA PRO A 56 -18.32 -8.06 11.57
C PRO A 56 -19.83 -7.95 11.80
N ASN A 57 -20.21 -7.32 12.92
CA ASN A 57 -21.60 -6.94 13.14
C ASN A 57 -21.84 -5.56 12.51
N LEU A 58 -22.55 -5.51 11.38
CA LEU A 58 -22.81 -4.26 10.65
C LEU A 58 -23.59 -3.24 11.47
N ARG A 59 -24.42 -3.68 12.41
CA ARG A 59 -25.20 -2.79 13.30
C ARG A 59 -24.33 -2.02 14.30
N SER A 60 -23.08 -2.45 14.50
CA SER A 60 -22.14 -1.78 15.41
C SER A 60 -21.36 -0.62 14.77
N PHE A 61 -21.59 -0.34 13.48
CA PHE A 61 -20.97 0.77 12.77
C PHE A 61 -21.97 1.91 12.59
N SER A 62 -21.49 3.15 12.76
CA SER A 62 -22.30 4.32 12.42
C SER A 62 -22.49 4.42 10.88
N ARG A 63 -23.53 5.12 10.44
CA ARG A 63 -23.74 5.37 9.01
C ARG A 63 -22.58 6.13 8.38
N SER A 64 -21.90 7.00 9.12
CA SER A 64 -20.74 7.75 8.65
C SER A 64 -19.52 6.83 8.50
N ASP A 65 -19.32 5.87 9.41
CA ASP A 65 -18.23 4.90 9.32
C ASP A 65 -18.45 3.97 8.14
N LEU A 66 -19.67 3.47 7.94
CA LEU A 66 -19.97 2.62 6.78
C LEU A 66 -19.73 3.35 5.45
N ARG A 67 -20.14 4.62 5.32
CA ARG A 67 -19.85 5.43 4.12
C ARG A 67 -18.34 5.53 3.85
N LEU A 68 -17.57 5.82 4.91
CA LEU A 68 -16.11 5.92 4.82
C LEU A 68 -15.48 4.58 4.42
N LEU A 69 -15.91 3.45 5.02
CA LEU A 69 -15.39 2.13 4.72
C LEU A 69 -15.80 1.64 3.32
N ILE A 70 -17.01 2.00 2.85
CA ILE A 70 -17.45 1.74 1.48
C ILE A 70 -16.58 2.51 0.48
N LEU A 71 -16.36 3.82 0.71
CA LEU A 71 -15.49 4.62 -0.14
C LEU A 71 -14.06 4.06 -0.17
N LEU A 72 -13.53 3.67 0.99
CA LEU A 72 -12.23 3.03 1.10
C LEU A 72 -12.19 1.71 0.30
N GLY A 73 -13.26 0.92 0.34
CA GLY A 73 -13.40 -0.31 -0.44
C GLY A 73 -13.41 -0.06 -1.96
N LEU A 74 -14.13 0.95 -2.42
CA LEU A 74 -14.16 1.35 -3.84
C LEU A 74 -12.76 1.79 -4.32
N VAL A 75 -12.08 2.60 -3.52
CA VAL A 75 -10.70 3.05 -3.80
C VAL A 75 -9.74 1.85 -3.81
N THR A 76 -9.90 0.91 -2.90
CA THR A 76 -9.09 -0.33 -2.86
C THR A 76 -9.31 -1.18 -4.11
N ALA A 77 -10.54 -1.31 -4.59
CA ALA A 77 -10.83 -2.00 -5.84
C ALA A 77 -10.16 -1.32 -7.03
N LEU A 78 -10.34 0.01 -7.17
CA LEU A 78 -9.73 0.80 -8.23
C LEU A 78 -8.21 0.63 -8.24
N MET A 79 -7.56 0.83 -7.08
CA MET A 79 -6.12 0.69 -6.91
C MET A 79 -5.64 -0.71 -7.31
N THR A 80 -6.34 -1.75 -6.82
CA THR A 80 -5.95 -3.15 -7.09
C THR A 80 -6.07 -3.47 -8.58
N ILE A 81 -7.19 -3.15 -9.22
CA ILE A 81 -7.40 -3.48 -10.64
C ILE A 81 -6.46 -2.67 -11.54
N ALA A 82 -6.30 -1.37 -11.26
CA ALA A 82 -5.35 -0.53 -12.00
C ALA A 82 -3.91 -1.05 -11.88
N PHE A 83 -3.49 -1.46 -10.68
CA PHE A 83 -2.19 -2.09 -10.47
C PHE A 83 -1.98 -3.34 -11.33
N GLN A 84 -2.97 -4.24 -11.39
CA GLN A 84 -2.87 -5.47 -12.18
C GLN A 84 -2.72 -5.18 -13.67
N PHE A 85 -3.50 -4.23 -14.20
CA PHE A 85 -3.35 -3.80 -15.60
C PHE A 85 -2.00 -3.13 -15.87
N ALA A 86 -1.49 -2.35 -14.92
CA ALA A 86 -0.16 -1.76 -15.05
C ALA A 86 0.93 -2.84 -15.11
N VAL A 87 0.93 -3.79 -14.15
CA VAL A 87 1.92 -4.89 -14.13
C VAL A 87 1.85 -5.74 -15.40
N LEU A 88 0.64 -6.03 -15.91
CA LEU A 88 0.47 -6.76 -17.18
C LEU A 88 1.15 -6.06 -18.36
N ARG A 89 1.13 -4.72 -18.38
CA ARG A 89 1.59 -3.90 -19.53
C ARG A 89 3.04 -3.46 -19.44
N ILE A 90 3.50 -3.05 -18.27
CA ILE A 90 4.83 -2.44 -18.08
C ILE A 90 5.69 -3.18 -17.05
N GLY A 91 5.23 -4.33 -16.57
CA GLY A 91 5.95 -5.13 -15.57
C GLY A 91 5.91 -4.57 -14.16
N LEU A 92 6.38 -5.36 -13.22
CA LEU A 92 6.37 -5.05 -11.79
C LEU A 92 7.41 -3.95 -11.46
N SER A 93 8.61 -4.08 -12.02
CA SER A 93 9.76 -3.19 -11.76
C SER A 93 9.51 -1.75 -12.19
N MET A 94 8.64 -1.50 -13.17
CA MET A 94 8.24 -0.15 -13.59
C MET A 94 6.98 0.32 -12.86
N THR A 95 6.01 -0.57 -12.65
CA THR A 95 4.72 -0.23 -12.04
C THR A 95 4.87 0.31 -10.63
N VAL A 96 5.65 -0.37 -9.77
CA VAL A 96 5.76 -0.02 -8.34
C VAL A 96 6.42 1.36 -8.11
N PRO A 97 7.56 1.71 -8.76
CA PRO A 97 8.12 3.06 -8.63
C PRO A 97 7.17 4.18 -9.08
N ILE A 98 6.41 3.96 -10.17
CA ILE A 98 5.43 4.94 -10.66
C ILE A 98 4.28 5.08 -9.68
N GLN A 99 3.71 3.97 -9.21
CA GLN A 99 2.65 3.95 -8.22
C GLN A 99 3.07 4.65 -6.92
N PHE A 100 4.36 4.54 -6.54
CA PHE A 100 4.90 5.13 -5.30
C PHE A 100 4.84 6.67 -5.30
N LEU A 101 4.65 7.33 -6.44
CA LEU A 101 4.35 8.77 -6.50
C LEU A 101 3.10 9.15 -5.69
N GLY A 102 2.13 8.24 -5.52
CA GLY A 102 0.93 8.48 -4.72
C GLY A 102 1.24 8.76 -3.24
N PRO A 103 1.87 7.83 -2.51
CA PRO A 103 2.33 8.06 -1.13
C PRO A 103 3.22 9.29 -0.98
N LEU A 104 4.12 9.54 -1.94
CA LEU A 104 4.97 10.74 -1.95
C LEU A 104 4.14 12.02 -2.04
N ALA A 105 3.15 12.08 -2.92
CA ALA A 105 2.26 13.22 -3.07
C ALA A 105 1.51 13.51 -1.75
N VAL A 106 1.00 12.48 -1.05
CA VAL A 106 0.37 12.65 0.27
C VAL A 106 1.34 13.23 1.29
N GLY A 107 2.59 12.76 1.29
CA GLY A 107 3.64 13.27 2.17
C GLY A 107 3.89 14.77 1.97
N VAL A 108 3.88 15.21 0.71
CA VAL A 108 4.16 16.61 0.34
C VAL A 108 2.99 17.54 0.56
N ILE A 109 1.77 17.15 0.19
CA ILE A 109 0.57 17.98 0.44
C ILE A 109 0.43 18.31 1.93
N ARG A 110 0.95 17.45 2.81
CA ARG A 110 0.98 17.65 4.26
C ARG A 110 2.23 18.34 4.78
N ALA A 111 3.18 18.65 3.90
CA ALA A 111 4.44 19.27 4.25
C ALA A 111 4.27 20.77 4.58
N LYS A 112 4.99 21.24 5.59
CA LYS A 112 4.92 22.63 6.06
C LYS A 112 6.02 23.55 5.50
N SER A 113 6.92 23.04 4.66
CA SER A 113 8.03 23.83 4.10
C SER A 113 8.27 23.59 2.61
N GLY A 114 8.61 24.64 1.86
CA GLY A 114 8.85 24.57 0.42
C GLY A 114 10.00 23.64 0.00
N ARG A 115 10.98 23.38 0.89
CA ARG A 115 12.07 22.41 0.62
C ARG A 115 11.54 20.98 0.46
N GLN A 116 10.39 20.67 1.03
CA GLN A 116 9.78 19.35 0.93
C GLN A 116 9.16 19.09 -0.46
N ALA A 117 8.90 20.16 -1.25
CA ALA A 117 8.44 20.03 -2.64
C ALA A 117 9.54 19.51 -3.58
N LEU A 118 10.81 19.53 -3.18
CA LEU A 118 11.90 18.97 -3.99
C LEU A 118 11.80 17.44 -4.13
N TRP A 119 11.24 16.74 -3.15
CA TRP A 119 11.18 15.29 -3.17
C TRP A 119 10.24 14.73 -4.25
N PRO A 120 9.03 15.26 -4.47
CA PRO A 120 8.21 14.84 -5.60
C PRO A 120 8.84 15.18 -6.96
N VAL A 121 9.53 16.30 -7.07
CA VAL A 121 10.24 16.65 -8.31
C VAL A 121 11.33 15.63 -8.59
N LEU A 122 12.12 15.24 -7.57
CA LEU A 122 13.14 14.19 -7.70
C LEU A 122 12.49 12.84 -8.08
N ALA A 123 11.37 12.48 -7.45
CA ALA A 123 10.65 11.25 -7.79
C ALA A 123 10.07 11.29 -9.20
N LEU A 124 9.53 12.43 -9.65
CA LEU A 124 9.03 12.60 -11.02
C LEU A 124 10.16 12.45 -12.04
N VAL A 125 11.32 13.06 -11.79
CA VAL A 125 12.52 12.86 -12.63
C VAL A 125 12.92 11.38 -12.65
N GLY A 126 12.88 10.71 -11.50
CA GLY A 126 13.12 9.27 -11.41
C GLY A 126 12.14 8.45 -12.25
N VAL A 127 10.84 8.77 -12.20
CA VAL A 127 9.82 8.10 -13.02
C VAL A 127 10.04 8.34 -14.51
N VAL A 128 10.38 9.56 -14.92
CA VAL A 128 10.73 9.87 -16.32
C VAL A 128 11.94 9.06 -16.77
N ALA A 129 12.96 8.90 -15.93
CA ALA A 129 14.14 8.08 -16.22
C ALA A 129 13.80 6.58 -16.31
N ILE A 130 12.86 6.07 -15.48
CA ILE A 130 12.39 4.67 -15.53
C ILE A 130 11.57 4.44 -16.80
N THR A 131 10.66 5.35 -17.12
CA THR A 131 9.73 5.17 -18.25
C THR A 131 10.38 5.46 -19.60
N GLN A 132 11.42 6.26 -19.66
CA GLN A 132 12.15 6.64 -20.89
C GLN A 132 11.22 6.94 -22.07
N PRO A 133 10.30 7.90 -21.96
CA PRO A 133 9.24 8.12 -22.96
C PRO A 133 9.77 8.48 -24.36
N TRP A 134 11.04 8.87 -24.47
CA TRP A 134 11.71 9.19 -25.73
C TRP A 134 12.12 7.94 -26.54
N THR A 135 12.13 6.75 -25.96
CA THR A 135 12.47 5.51 -26.69
C THR A 135 11.33 5.02 -27.57
N GLY A 136 10.10 5.52 -27.34
CA GLY A 136 8.90 5.09 -28.05
C GLY A 136 8.44 3.66 -27.76
N THR A 137 9.13 2.95 -26.85
CA THR A 137 8.85 1.56 -26.50
C THR A 137 7.91 1.40 -25.29
N VAL A 138 7.63 2.50 -24.59
CA VAL A 138 6.81 2.46 -23.35
C VAL A 138 5.32 2.40 -23.68
N ASP A 139 4.62 1.47 -23.08
CA ASP A 139 3.15 1.43 -23.09
C ASP A 139 2.59 2.54 -22.19
N LEU A 140 2.22 3.68 -22.79
CA LEU A 140 1.66 4.83 -22.07
C LEU A 140 0.36 4.50 -21.33
N LEU A 141 -0.41 3.53 -21.83
CA LEU A 141 -1.62 3.06 -21.13
C LEU A 141 -1.25 2.32 -19.85
N GLY A 142 -0.18 1.52 -19.87
CA GLY A 142 0.38 0.88 -18.68
C GLY A 142 0.86 1.90 -17.64
N VAL A 143 1.56 2.96 -18.09
CA VAL A 143 1.95 4.08 -17.23
C VAL A 143 0.73 4.78 -16.64
N GLY A 144 -0.32 5.01 -17.46
CA GLY A 144 -1.58 5.59 -17.01
C GLY A 144 -2.25 4.75 -15.90
N PHE A 145 -2.28 3.42 -16.05
CA PHE A 145 -2.77 2.53 -15.00
C PHE A 145 -1.90 2.57 -13.75
N ALA A 146 -0.58 2.65 -13.86
CA ALA A 146 0.31 2.78 -12.71
C ALA A 146 0.10 4.09 -11.94
N LEU A 147 -0.10 5.21 -12.65
CA LEU A 147 -0.45 6.50 -12.04
C LEU A 147 -1.82 6.47 -11.39
N LEU A 148 -2.81 5.82 -12.02
CA LEU A 148 -4.15 5.64 -11.45
C LEU A 148 -4.10 4.78 -10.18
N ALA A 149 -3.29 3.72 -10.17
CA ALA A 149 -3.03 2.93 -8.97
C ALA A 149 -2.35 3.77 -7.88
N GLY A 150 -1.41 4.64 -8.24
CA GLY A 150 -0.75 5.59 -7.33
C GLY A 150 -1.74 6.60 -6.72
N LEU A 151 -2.62 7.18 -7.53
CA LEU A 151 -3.71 8.04 -7.05
C LEU A 151 -4.63 7.27 -6.09
N GLY A 152 -5.02 6.06 -6.46
CA GLY A 152 -5.77 5.15 -5.58
C GLY A 152 -5.06 4.91 -4.26
N TRP A 153 -3.75 4.69 -4.27
CA TRP A 153 -2.96 4.49 -3.05
C TRP A 153 -2.88 5.76 -2.19
N ALA A 154 -2.74 6.93 -2.80
CA ALA A 154 -2.80 8.22 -2.10
C ALA A 154 -4.14 8.39 -1.36
N LEU A 155 -5.26 8.15 -2.05
CA LEU A 155 -6.61 8.20 -1.48
C LEU A 155 -6.80 7.14 -0.39
N TYR A 156 -6.31 5.91 -0.63
CA TYR A 156 -6.33 4.82 0.35
C TYR A 156 -5.63 5.23 1.66
N ILE A 157 -4.44 5.85 1.59
CA ILE A 157 -3.71 6.31 2.77
C ILE A 157 -4.55 7.33 3.56
N VAL A 158 -5.14 8.32 2.88
CA VAL A 158 -5.95 9.37 3.53
C VAL A 158 -7.20 8.78 4.18
N LEU A 159 -7.91 7.91 3.46
CA LEU A 159 -9.13 7.28 3.95
C LEU A 159 -8.86 6.28 5.08
N THR A 160 -7.77 5.52 4.99
CA THR A 160 -7.37 4.56 6.02
C THR A 160 -6.99 5.28 7.32
N GLN A 161 -6.34 6.45 7.25
CA GLN A 161 -6.09 7.26 8.44
C GLN A 161 -7.40 7.73 9.07
N ALA A 162 -8.34 8.26 8.26
CA ALA A 162 -9.63 8.70 8.74
C ALA A 162 -10.47 7.55 9.32
N ALA A 163 -10.36 6.34 8.76
CA ALA A 163 -11.01 5.14 9.26
C ALA A 163 -10.36 4.63 10.55
N GLY A 164 -9.03 4.65 10.63
CA GLY A 164 -8.26 4.18 11.79
C GLY A 164 -8.50 4.98 13.06
N ASP A 165 -8.83 6.27 12.92
CA ASP A 165 -9.23 7.14 14.05
C ASP A 165 -10.60 6.76 14.64
N ARG A 166 -11.42 5.95 13.94
CA ARG A 166 -12.81 5.61 14.31
C ARG A 166 -13.04 4.11 14.51
N VAL A 167 -12.38 3.28 13.74
CA VAL A 167 -12.60 1.83 13.69
C VAL A 167 -11.28 1.08 13.77
N SER A 168 -11.22 0.01 14.57
CA SER A 168 -9.99 -0.82 14.63
C SER A 168 -9.66 -1.43 13.25
N GLY A 169 -8.36 -1.51 12.91
CA GLY A 169 -7.90 -1.87 11.57
C GLY A 169 -8.49 -3.18 11.02
N LEU A 170 -8.51 -4.27 11.81
CA LEU A 170 -9.11 -5.55 11.39
C LEU A 170 -10.62 -5.44 11.11
N ARG A 171 -11.35 -4.66 11.93
CA ARG A 171 -12.78 -4.42 11.72
C ARG A 171 -13.01 -3.56 10.46
N ALA A 172 -12.16 -2.59 10.19
CA ALA A 172 -12.23 -1.81 8.97
C ALA A 172 -12.03 -2.69 7.74
N LEU A 173 -10.99 -3.56 7.74
CA LEU A 173 -10.69 -4.48 6.63
C LEU A 173 -11.82 -5.48 6.37
N SER A 174 -12.53 -5.94 7.41
CA SER A 174 -13.65 -6.88 7.25
C SER A 174 -14.86 -6.29 6.53
N ILE A 175 -14.91 -4.96 6.34
CA ILE A 175 -15.90 -4.27 5.50
C ILE A 175 -15.26 -3.82 4.18
N THR A 176 -14.09 -3.22 4.25
CA THR A 176 -13.39 -2.62 3.10
C THR A 176 -13.08 -3.65 2.02
N ILE A 177 -12.52 -4.81 2.39
CA ILE A 177 -12.09 -5.82 1.40
C ILE A 177 -13.30 -6.51 0.72
N PRO A 178 -14.38 -6.90 1.42
CA PRO A 178 -15.60 -7.37 0.75
C PRO A 178 -16.22 -6.33 -0.20
N VAL A 179 -16.26 -5.07 0.18
CA VAL A 179 -16.73 -3.99 -0.72
C VAL A 179 -15.84 -3.88 -1.95
N ALA A 180 -14.52 -3.97 -1.78
CA ALA A 180 -13.57 -3.96 -2.89
C ALA A 180 -13.78 -5.18 -3.82
N ALA A 181 -14.01 -6.37 -3.26
CA ALA A 181 -14.30 -7.57 -4.04
C ALA A 181 -15.58 -7.42 -4.86
N ILE A 182 -16.65 -6.89 -4.24
CA ILE A 182 -17.93 -6.64 -4.93
C ILE A 182 -17.73 -5.61 -6.06
N ALA A 183 -17.05 -4.50 -5.79
CA ALA A 183 -16.79 -3.47 -6.79
C ALA A 183 -15.95 -4.01 -7.97
N ALA A 184 -14.93 -4.80 -7.68
CA ALA A 184 -14.07 -5.41 -8.70
C ALA A 184 -14.76 -6.51 -9.52
N THR A 185 -15.93 -7.02 -9.07
CA THR A 185 -16.67 -8.08 -9.76
C THR A 185 -17.06 -7.68 -11.18
N PHE A 186 -17.41 -6.42 -11.40
CA PHE A 186 -17.83 -5.94 -12.73
C PHE A 186 -16.73 -6.06 -13.79
N VAL A 187 -15.46 -5.98 -13.40
CA VAL A 187 -14.31 -6.06 -14.32
C VAL A 187 -13.64 -7.44 -14.25
N GLY A 188 -13.52 -8.02 -13.05
CA GLY A 188 -12.78 -9.25 -12.85
C GLY A 188 -13.56 -10.52 -13.15
N LEU A 189 -14.85 -10.58 -12.82
CA LEU A 189 -15.67 -11.78 -13.05
C LEU A 189 -15.76 -12.18 -14.54
N PRO A 190 -15.92 -11.23 -15.50
CA PRO A 190 -15.94 -11.60 -16.93
C PRO A 190 -14.68 -12.32 -17.41
N GLU A 191 -13.49 -11.94 -16.89
CA GLU A 191 -12.23 -12.59 -17.26
C GLU A 191 -12.10 -14.01 -16.67
N VAL A 192 -12.74 -14.25 -15.54
CA VAL A 192 -12.67 -15.53 -14.80
C VAL A 192 -13.78 -16.50 -15.22
N TRP A 193 -14.85 -15.99 -15.82
CA TRP A 193 -16.05 -16.79 -16.12
C TRP A 193 -15.73 -17.97 -17.04
N GLY A 194 -16.05 -19.17 -16.56
CA GLY A 194 -15.77 -20.41 -17.29
C GLY A 194 -14.35 -20.97 -17.12
N ASN A 195 -13.42 -20.20 -16.53
CA ASN A 195 -12.01 -20.59 -16.39
C ASN A 195 -11.65 -21.02 -14.95
N ILE A 196 -12.57 -20.93 -13.99
CA ILE A 196 -12.27 -21.31 -12.60
C ILE A 196 -12.16 -22.82 -12.49
N THR A 197 -10.96 -23.28 -12.12
CA THR A 197 -10.72 -24.65 -11.69
C THR A 197 -10.44 -24.69 -10.18
N PRO A 198 -10.57 -25.84 -9.51
CA PRO A 198 -10.18 -25.97 -8.10
C PRO A 198 -8.72 -25.54 -7.85
N LEU A 199 -7.83 -25.80 -8.79
CA LEU A 199 -6.42 -25.40 -8.70
C LEU A 199 -6.28 -23.87 -8.71
N ILE A 200 -6.94 -23.17 -9.63
CA ILE A 200 -6.95 -21.70 -9.70
C ILE A 200 -7.53 -21.11 -8.42
N ALA A 201 -8.61 -21.67 -7.88
CA ALA A 201 -9.20 -21.22 -6.63
C ALA A 201 -8.23 -21.35 -5.44
N ILE A 202 -7.50 -22.47 -5.34
CA ILE A 202 -6.49 -22.70 -4.30
C ILE A 202 -5.31 -21.73 -4.47
N GLN A 203 -4.82 -21.54 -5.70
CA GLN A 203 -3.74 -20.57 -5.98
C GLN A 203 -4.17 -19.14 -5.64
N ALA A 204 -5.37 -18.72 -6.03
CA ALA A 204 -5.92 -17.41 -5.72
C ALA A 204 -6.06 -17.19 -4.20
N LEU A 205 -6.51 -18.22 -3.46
CA LEU A 205 -6.59 -18.16 -2.00
C LEU A 205 -5.20 -18.05 -1.37
N GLY A 206 -4.21 -18.80 -1.85
CA GLY A 206 -2.81 -18.69 -1.43
C GLY A 206 -2.25 -17.29 -1.67
N LEU A 207 -2.52 -16.71 -2.85
CA LEU A 207 -2.14 -15.33 -3.16
C LEU A 207 -2.89 -14.31 -2.30
N ALA A 208 -4.16 -14.55 -1.95
CA ALA A 208 -4.90 -13.70 -1.02
C ALA A 208 -4.31 -13.72 0.40
N VAL A 209 -3.71 -14.84 0.83
CA VAL A 209 -2.95 -14.90 2.09
C VAL A 209 -1.65 -14.12 2.00
N LEU A 210 -0.89 -14.26 0.90
CA LEU A 210 0.34 -13.51 0.67
C LEU A 210 0.09 -12.00 0.50
N MET A 211 -1.05 -11.63 -0.04
CA MET A 211 -1.44 -10.25 -0.28
C MET A 211 -2.96 -10.07 -0.15
N PRO A 212 -3.52 -9.50 0.91
CA PRO A 212 -2.91 -8.58 1.88
C PRO A 212 -2.69 -9.15 3.29
N VAL A 213 -3.05 -10.42 3.59
CA VAL A 213 -3.20 -10.88 4.98
C VAL A 213 -1.87 -10.88 5.74
N ILE A 214 -0.85 -11.56 5.23
CA ILE A 214 0.47 -11.65 5.89
C ILE A 214 1.15 -10.28 6.01
N PRO A 215 1.29 -9.47 4.93
CA PRO A 215 1.91 -8.16 5.03
C PRO A 215 1.23 -7.28 6.06
N PHE A 216 -0.10 -7.21 6.06
CA PHE A 216 -0.84 -6.39 7.01
C PHE A 216 -0.57 -6.77 8.47
N ILE A 217 -0.53 -8.08 8.81
CA ILE A 217 -0.22 -8.54 10.16
C ILE A 217 1.21 -8.15 10.56
N LEU A 218 2.17 -8.36 9.65
CA LEU A 218 3.58 -8.04 9.90
C LEU A 218 3.80 -6.53 10.05
N GLU A 219 3.12 -5.70 9.24
CA GLU A 219 3.16 -4.24 9.35
C GLU A 219 2.58 -3.75 10.68
N LEU A 220 1.48 -4.33 11.13
CA LEU A 220 0.92 -4.01 12.45
C LEU A 220 1.91 -4.35 13.59
N VAL A 221 2.62 -5.47 13.49
CA VAL A 221 3.65 -5.85 14.47
C VAL A 221 4.84 -4.90 14.38
N ALA A 222 5.28 -4.55 13.17
CA ALA A 222 6.36 -3.58 12.95
C ALA A 222 6.03 -2.23 13.57
N LEU A 223 4.84 -1.68 13.30
CA LEU A 223 4.38 -0.39 13.82
C LEU A 223 4.23 -0.35 15.35
N LYS A 224 4.01 -1.50 16.00
CA LYS A 224 4.05 -1.58 17.47
C LYS A 224 5.47 -1.54 18.05
N ARG A 225 6.50 -1.85 17.26
CA ARG A 225 7.90 -1.99 17.70
C ARG A 225 8.83 -0.91 17.17
N MET A 226 8.35 -0.02 16.29
CA MET A 226 9.15 1.07 15.71
C MET A 226 8.31 2.33 15.52
N THR A 227 8.98 3.48 15.39
CA THR A 227 8.29 4.75 15.14
C THR A 227 7.71 4.79 13.74
N THR A 228 6.60 5.49 13.55
CA THR A 228 5.97 5.69 12.23
C THR A 228 6.92 6.30 11.21
N ALA A 229 7.83 7.19 11.66
CA ALA A 229 8.84 7.79 10.79
C ALA A 229 9.87 6.75 10.30
N ALA A 230 10.37 5.89 11.19
CA ALA A 230 11.29 4.82 10.81
C ALA A 230 10.61 3.80 9.88
N PHE A 231 9.34 3.46 10.15
CA PHE A 231 8.54 2.60 9.28
C PHE A 231 8.36 3.20 7.89
N GLY A 232 7.89 4.46 7.79
CA GLY A 232 7.74 5.14 6.50
C GLY A 232 9.05 5.29 5.71
N THR A 233 10.18 5.52 6.41
CA THR A 233 11.50 5.56 5.77
C THR A 233 11.87 4.19 5.18
N LEU A 234 11.55 3.12 5.89
CA LEU A 234 11.84 1.75 5.44
C LEU A 234 10.95 1.37 4.25
N MET A 235 9.65 1.74 4.29
CA MET A 235 8.69 1.49 3.20
C MET A 235 9.08 2.19 1.89
N ALA A 236 9.89 3.26 1.94
CA ALA A 236 10.43 3.88 0.73
C ALA A 236 11.41 2.96 -0.04
N GLY A 237 11.85 1.85 0.56
CA GLY A 237 12.62 0.80 -0.09
C GLY A 237 11.77 -0.20 -0.89
N GLU A 238 10.44 -0.12 -0.82
CA GLU A 238 9.53 -1.04 -1.51
C GLU A 238 9.76 -1.13 -3.03
N PRO A 239 10.01 -0.03 -3.77
CA PRO A 239 10.36 -0.10 -5.18
C PRO A 239 11.62 -0.93 -5.48
N ALA A 240 12.61 -0.95 -4.58
CA ALA A 240 13.80 -1.78 -4.75
C ALA A 240 13.47 -3.28 -4.65
N LEU A 241 12.58 -3.65 -3.74
CA LEU A 241 12.09 -5.04 -3.63
C LEU A 241 11.25 -5.45 -4.84
N ALA A 242 10.43 -4.53 -5.39
CA ALA A 242 9.70 -4.78 -6.63
C ALA A 242 10.63 -5.12 -7.80
N VAL A 243 11.71 -4.34 -7.96
CA VAL A 243 12.74 -4.60 -8.97
C VAL A 243 13.45 -5.93 -8.70
N LEU A 244 13.80 -6.22 -7.45
CA LEU A 244 14.45 -7.47 -7.08
C LEU A 244 13.56 -8.68 -7.46
N PHE A 245 12.30 -8.69 -7.06
CA PHE A 245 11.39 -9.81 -7.37
C PHE A 245 10.95 -9.81 -8.84
N GLY A 246 10.78 -8.65 -9.48
CA GLY A 246 10.56 -8.54 -10.91
C GLY A 246 11.71 -9.14 -11.72
N SER A 247 12.94 -8.85 -11.33
CA SER A 247 14.13 -9.42 -11.99
C SER A 247 14.29 -10.92 -11.73
N LEU A 248 14.12 -11.38 -10.48
CA LEU A 248 14.37 -12.77 -10.10
C LEU A 248 13.28 -13.73 -10.59
N ILE A 249 12.01 -13.30 -10.57
CA ILE A 249 10.86 -14.16 -10.85
C ILE A 249 10.34 -13.95 -12.27
N LEU A 250 10.26 -12.68 -12.71
CA LEU A 250 9.67 -12.34 -14.01
C LEU A 250 10.73 -12.15 -15.10
N GLY A 251 12.01 -12.20 -14.75
CA GLY A 251 13.11 -11.98 -15.70
C GLY A 251 13.21 -10.55 -16.23
N GLU A 252 12.57 -9.59 -15.54
CA GLU A 252 12.61 -8.17 -15.91
C GLU A 252 14.04 -7.64 -15.78
N ARG A 253 14.49 -6.86 -16.78
CA ARG A 253 15.82 -6.26 -16.78
C ARG A 253 15.67 -4.75 -16.89
N LEU A 254 16.30 -4.05 -15.98
CA LEU A 254 16.40 -2.60 -16.02
C LEU A 254 17.77 -2.19 -16.56
N ASP A 255 17.78 -1.17 -17.41
CA ASP A 255 19.03 -0.53 -17.83
C ASP A 255 19.58 0.42 -16.75
N VAL A 256 20.76 0.97 -16.99
CA VAL A 256 21.46 1.84 -16.04
C VAL A 256 20.63 3.10 -15.72
N LEU A 257 19.97 3.70 -16.71
CA LEU A 257 19.16 4.91 -16.53
C LEU A 257 17.91 4.61 -15.71
N GLN A 258 17.28 3.46 -15.91
CA GLN A 258 16.15 2.99 -15.10
C GLN A 258 16.56 2.74 -13.65
N LEU A 259 17.76 2.16 -13.42
CA LEU A 259 18.30 1.96 -12.06
C LEU A 259 18.61 3.30 -11.36
N LEU A 260 19.12 4.29 -12.09
CA LEU A 260 19.31 5.65 -11.56
C LEU A 260 17.97 6.30 -11.24
N GLY A 261 16.97 6.14 -12.10
CA GLY A 261 15.60 6.59 -11.85
C GLY A 261 14.98 5.95 -10.61
N LEU A 262 15.12 4.63 -10.45
CA LEU A 262 14.72 3.90 -9.26
C LEU A 262 15.38 4.47 -7.99
N SER A 263 16.70 4.70 -8.05
CA SER A 263 17.44 5.28 -6.94
C SER A 263 16.92 6.66 -6.56
N ALA A 264 16.57 7.50 -7.54
CA ALA A 264 15.97 8.81 -7.31
C ALA A 264 14.60 8.71 -6.60
N VAL A 265 13.73 7.76 -7.00
CA VAL A 265 12.43 7.51 -6.36
C VAL A 265 12.62 7.07 -4.91
N ILE A 266 13.56 6.14 -4.64
CA ILE A 266 13.86 5.65 -3.28
C ILE A 266 14.37 6.79 -2.40
N VAL A 267 15.34 7.57 -2.90
CA VAL A 267 15.89 8.73 -2.17
C VAL A 267 14.80 9.75 -1.84
N ALA A 268 13.94 10.05 -2.82
CA ALA A 268 12.80 10.94 -2.61
C ALA A 268 11.85 10.42 -1.53
N GLY A 269 11.53 9.12 -1.55
CA GLY A 269 10.68 8.47 -0.55
C GLY A 269 11.28 8.51 0.85
N VAL A 270 12.55 8.15 1.00
CA VAL A 270 13.29 8.21 2.28
C VAL A 270 13.32 9.65 2.82
N ALA A 271 13.62 10.62 1.98
CA ALA A 271 13.68 12.01 2.38
C ALA A 271 12.31 12.57 2.78
N ALA A 272 11.25 12.26 2.01
CA ALA A 272 9.88 12.62 2.34
C ALA A 272 9.42 12.02 3.67
N ALA A 273 9.71 10.74 3.93
CA ALA A 273 9.38 10.06 5.17
C ALA A 273 10.08 10.66 6.40
N ARG A 274 11.34 11.08 6.25
CA ARG A 274 12.12 11.73 7.33
C ARG A 274 11.64 13.16 7.64
N THR A 275 11.14 13.87 6.64
CA THR A 275 10.71 15.27 6.78
C THR A 275 9.23 15.43 7.15
N GLY A 276 8.40 14.39 6.91
CA GLY A 276 6.94 14.40 7.08
C GLY A 276 6.43 14.00 8.47
N GLN A 277 7.20 14.18 9.57
CA GLN A 277 6.76 13.75 10.91
C GLN A 277 5.53 14.52 11.41
N ARG A 278 4.49 13.82 11.86
CA ARG A 278 3.45 14.38 12.73
C ARG A 278 4.13 14.81 14.03
N SER A 279 4.09 16.11 14.35
CA SER A 279 4.34 16.57 15.71
C SER A 279 3.23 15.98 16.60
N THR A 280 3.55 14.95 17.37
CA THR A 280 2.73 14.47 18.48
C THR A 280 2.89 15.43 19.66
N ALA A 281 2.50 16.68 19.51
CA ALA A 281 2.22 17.53 20.62
C ALA A 281 0.88 17.05 21.21
N ILE A 282 0.94 16.31 22.32
CA ILE A 282 -0.21 16.02 23.16
C ILE A 282 -0.69 17.38 23.67
N PRO A 283 -1.86 17.90 23.26
CA PRO A 283 -2.41 19.11 23.86
C PRO A 283 -2.99 18.71 25.21
N GLY A 284 -2.32 18.97 26.31
CA GLY A 284 -3.00 18.86 27.59
C GLY A 284 -2.22 18.58 28.87
N SER A 285 -0.88 18.43 28.87
CA SER A 285 -0.18 18.07 30.12
C SER A 285 0.59 19.20 30.82
N LEU A 286 0.41 20.45 30.42
CA LEU A 286 1.12 21.58 31.05
C LEU A 286 0.21 22.64 31.69
N ARG A 287 -0.94 22.29 32.25
CA ARG A 287 -1.76 23.26 33.04
C ARG A 287 -2.22 22.76 34.41
N SER A 288 -1.57 21.78 35.00
CA SER A 288 -1.93 21.31 36.35
C SER A 288 -0.87 21.53 37.44
N SER A 289 0.27 22.16 37.16
CA SER A 289 1.31 22.37 38.18
C SER A 289 1.47 23.81 38.71
N GLU A 290 0.65 24.77 38.24
CA GLU A 290 0.77 26.18 38.72
C GLU A 290 -0.39 26.69 39.57
N ARG A 291 -1.27 25.83 40.08
CA ARG A 291 -2.35 26.26 41.01
C ARG A 291 -2.26 25.64 42.41
N SER A 292 -1.07 25.34 42.89
CA SER A 292 -0.91 24.95 44.30
C SER A 292 0.27 25.73 44.91
N GLY A 293 0.07 27.01 45.15
CA GLY A 293 1.09 27.81 45.77
C GLY A 293 0.54 29.13 46.23
N LYS A 294 -0.36 29.12 47.24
CA LYS A 294 -0.57 30.29 48.10
C LYS A 294 -0.79 29.79 49.54
N PRO A 295 0.13 30.13 50.49
CA PRO A 295 -0.12 29.88 51.88
C PRO A 295 -1.07 30.92 52.43
N ALA A 296 -2.01 30.49 53.26
CA ALA A 296 -2.81 31.34 54.12
C ALA A 296 -1.92 31.80 55.29
N THR A 297 -1.73 33.09 55.41
CA THR A 297 -1.28 33.77 56.63
C THR A 297 -2.41 34.69 57.03
N ASP A 298 -2.76 34.55 58.31
CA ASP A 298 -3.59 35.32 59.24
C ASP A 298 -5.08 35.18 59.12
#